data_94ce9462dab127f3565f489cc8b64041
#
_entry.id   94ce9462dab127f3565f489cc8b64041
#
_cell.length_a   1.000
_cell.length_b   1.000
_cell.length_c   1.000
_cell.angle_alpha   90.00
_cell.angle_beta   90.00
_cell.angle_gamma   90.00
#
_symmetry.space_group_name_H-M   'P 1'
#
loop_
_entity.id
_entity.type
_entity.pdbx_description
1 polymer ?
#
loop_
_entity_poly.entity_id
_entity_poly.type
_entity_poly.pdbx_seq_one_letter_code
_entity_poly.pdbx_strand_id
1 'polypeptide(L)'
;YFYTNMVQTFVSCSGVYSNVKCETTVENLYAAGNEIAGMSNNSAPEAVVYGIEAGLQAAKKAKGMECVGKIDKSQVAHVQQLVEGFYENESGDKWLDIEHAVQNIINTFGTIPHSDVKCRTALSQLEKMEKEIHLHAENPHEINRCLDVMFILQTAKAIFLACENRKENLGPFIKDLNSNEPDKVPEDVEI
;
A
#
# COMPACT_ATOMS: atom_id res chain seq x y z
N TYR A 1 27.32 -4.58 9.21
CA TYR A 1 27.37 -3.55 8.17
C TYR A 1 25.95 -3.15 7.86
N PHE A 2 25.50 -2.03 8.44
CA PHE A 2 24.25 -1.41 8.07
C PHE A 2 24.48 -0.67 6.76
N TYR A 3 24.08 -1.24 5.65
CA TYR A 3 23.89 -0.47 4.43
C TYR A 3 22.57 0.29 4.58
N THR A 4 22.66 1.48 5.13
CA THR A 4 21.60 2.47 4.98
C THR A 4 21.68 3.00 3.56
N ASN A 5 21.33 2.22 2.57
CA ASN A 5 20.81 2.77 1.34
C ASN A 5 19.38 3.22 1.65
N MET A 6 19.29 4.21 2.50
CA MET A 6 18.11 5.03 2.60
C MET A 6 18.02 5.80 1.28
N VAL A 7 17.41 5.18 0.29
CA VAL A 7 16.63 5.98 -0.64
C VAL A 7 15.47 6.47 0.21
N GLN A 8 15.72 7.56 0.93
CA GLN A 8 14.66 8.31 1.57
C GLN A 8 13.84 8.95 0.46
N THR A 9 12.96 8.18 -0.12
CA THR A 9 11.84 8.73 -0.84
C THR A 9 10.87 9.26 0.21
N PHE A 10 11.22 10.37 0.85
CA PHE A 10 10.31 11.14 1.69
C PHE A 10 9.14 11.69 0.89
N VAL A 11 9.14 11.45 -0.39
CA VAL A 11 8.18 11.99 -1.33
C VAL A 11 7.80 10.90 -2.28
N SER A 12 6.83 10.12 -1.88
CA SER A 12 6.12 9.35 -2.87
C SER A 12 4.96 10.20 -3.37
N CYS A 13 4.99 10.61 -4.62
CA CYS A 13 3.80 11.11 -5.31
C CYS A 13 2.83 9.95 -5.61
N SER A 14 3.01 8.80 -4.98
CA SER A 14 2.20 7.59 -5.14
C SER A 14 1.24 7.44 -3.97
N GLY A 15 0.11 6.84 -4.23
CA GLY A 15 -0.94 6.63 -3.23
C GLY A 15 -2.22 6.16 -3.89
N VAL A 16 -3.30 6.26 -3.14
CA VAL A 16 -4.64 5.93 -3.64
C VAL A 16 -5.12 7.02 -4.59
N TYR A 17 -5.62 6.63 -5.76
CA TYR A 17 -6.27 7.58 -6.65
C TYR A 17 -7.52 8.18 -5.98
N SER A 18 -7.64 9.50 -6.04
CA SER A 18 -8.82 10.22 -5.59
C SER A 18 -9.11 11.41 -6.50
N ASN A 19 -10.38 11.80 -6.55
CA ASN A 19 -10.80 13.00 -7.26
C ASN A 19 -10.64 14.26 -6.38
N VAL A 20 -10.99 15.42 -6.92
CA VAL A 20 -10.91 16.72 -6.23
C VAL A 20 -11.78 16.81 -4.97
N LYS A 21 -12.70 15.86 -4.74
CA LYS A 21 -13.52 15.72 -3.54
C LYS A 21 -12.98 14.68 -2.57
N CYS A 22 -11.75 14.20 -2.80
CA CYS A 22 -11.12 13.15 -2.02
C CYS A 22 -11.85 11.79 -2.08
N GLU A 23 -12.75 11.57 -3.04
CA GLU A 23 -13.44 10.30 -3.26
C GLU A 23 -12.53 9.36 -4.01
N THR A 24 -12.40 8.12 -3.54
CA THR A 24 -11.64 7.07 -4.24
C THR A 24 -12.53 6.37 -5.28
N THR A 25 -11.96 5.41 -6.01
CA THR A 25 -12.72 4.53 -6.91
C THR A 25 -13.62 3.54 -6.17
N VAL A 26 -13.42 3.37 -4.86
CA VAL A 26 -14.25 2.53 -4.01
C VAL A 26 -15.36 3.37 -3.39
N GLU A 27 -16.59 2.96 -3.57
CA GLU A 27 -17.74 3.70 -3.05
C GLU A 27 -17.67 3.86 -1.52
N ASN A 28 -17.95 5.07 -1.02
CA ASN A 28 -17.90 5.45 0.39
C ASN A 28 -16.51 5.46 1.03
N LEU A 29 -15.44 5.29 0.23
CA LEU A 29 -14.06 5.40 0.68
C LEU A 29 -13.46 6.73 0.22
N TYR A 30 -12.90 7.47 1.18
CA TYR A 30 -12.22 8.75 0.98
C TYR A 30 -10.74 8.61 1.33
N ALA A 31 -9.89 9.38 0.67
CA ALA A 31 -8.46 9.42 0.96
C ALA A 31 -8.00 10.86 1.16
N ALA A 32 -7.07 11.09 2.08
CA ALA A 32 -6.52 12.40 2.38
C ALA A 32 -5.07 12.34 2.83
N GLY A 33 -4.32 13.43 2.64
CA GLY A 33 -2.92 13.53 3.05
C GLY A 33 -2.00 12.61 2.24
N ASN A 34 -1.04 12.02 2.89
CA ASN A 34 -0.03 11.16 2.25
C ASN A 34 -0.59 9.90 1.59
N GLU A 35 -1.85 9.57 1.84
CA GLU A 35 -2.51 8.43 1.22
C GLU A 35 -2.96 8.70 -0.23
N ILE A 36 -2.99 9.96 -0.66
CA ILE A 36 -3.45 10.35 -1.99
C ILE A 36 -2.28 10.37 -2.98
N ALA A 37 -2.49 9.80 -4.17
CA ALA A 37 -1.55 9.91 -5.27
C ALA A 37 -1.47 11.36 -5.81
N GLY A 38 -0.27 11.76 -6.26
CA GLY A 38 -0.06 13.07 -6.90
C GLY A 38 0.15 14.24 -5.94
N MET A 39 0.30 13.98 -4.64
CA MET A 39 0.56 15.03 -3.66
C MET A 39 1.99 15.53 -3.70
N SER A 40 2.17 16.82 -3.39
CA SER A 40 3.47 17.45 -3.29
C SER A 40 4.13 17.18 -1.91
N ASN A 41 5.30 17.78 -1.67
CA ASN A 41 6.11 17.53 -0.49
C ASN A 41 5.65 18.22 0.82
N ASN A 42 4.50 18.84 0.84
CA ASN A 42 4.01 19.60 1.99
C ASN A 42 3.06 18.78 2.85
N SER A 43 3.49 17.64 3.32
CA SER A 43 2.68 16.61 3.96
C SER A 43 1.70 17.12 5.04
N ALA A 44 2.12 18.02 5.92
CA ALA A 44 1.26 18.50 7.02
C ALA A 44 0.17 19.47 6.56
N PRO A 45 0.44 20.54 5.78
CA PRO A 45 -0.63 21.40 5.21
C PRO A 45 -1.59 20.63 4.32
N GLU A 46 -1.10 19.74 3.49
CA GLU A 46 -1.92 18.91 2.61
C GLU A 46 -2.83 17.97 3.39
N ALA A 47 -2.29 17.29 4.42
CA ALA A 47 -3.08 16.43 5.28
C ALA A 47 -4.24 17.20 5.95
N VAL A 48 -4.02 18.44 6.38
CA VAL A 48 -5.07 19.28 6.98
C VAL A 48 -6.12 19.68 5.95
N VAL A 49 -5.70 20.21 4.79
CA VAL A 49 -6.61 20.71 3.76
C VAL A 49 -7.48 19.58 3.20
N TYR A 50 -6.83 18.50 2.75
CA TYR A 50 -7.57 17.38 2.15
C TYR A 50 -8.32 16.56 3.21
N GLY A 51 -7.81 16.48 4.45
CA GLY A 51 -8.53 15.87 5.55
C GLY A 51 -9.85 16.58 5.88
N ILE A 52 -9.86 17.92 5.85
CA ILE A 52 -11.08 18.71 6.00
C ILE A 52 -12.04 18.45 4.84
N GLU A 53 -11.55 18.47 3.60
CA GLU A 53 -12.39 18.25 2.42
C GLU A 53 -12.99 16.83 2.42
N ALA A 54 -12.16 15.81 2.62
CA ALA A 54 -12.60 14.42 2.72
C ALA A 54 -13.67 14.24 3.82
N GLY A 55 -13.43 14.82 5.00
CA GLY A 55 -14.37 14.79 6.10
C GLY A 55 -15.71 15.47 5.78
N LEU A 56 -15.67 16.63 5.12
CA LEU A 56 -16.89 17.33 4.69
C LEU A 56 -17.68 16.55 3.65
N GLN A 57 -17.03 15.95 2.66
CA GLN A 57 -17.69 15.15 1.63
C GLN A 57 -18.27 13.86 2.22
N ALA A 58 -17.51 13.17 3.07
CA ALA A 58 -18.00 11.99 3.78
C ALA A 58 -19.23 12.31 4.65
N ALA A 59 -19.17 13.40 5.40
CA ALA A 59 -20.30 13.85 6.24
C ALA A 59 -21.54 14.21 5.40
N LYS A 60 -21.36 14.91 4.27
CA LYS A 60 -22.47 15.22 3.35
C LYS A 60 -23.13 13.95 2.81
N LYS A 61 -22.30 12.97 2.41
CA LYS A 61 -22.82 11.69 1.90
C LYS A 61 -23.54 10.90 2.99
N ALA A 62 -22.94 10.78 4.18
CA ALA A 62 -23.53 10.08 5.30
C ALA A 62 -24.87 10.67 5.75
N LYS A 63 -25.02 12.02 5.70
CA LYS A 63 -26.27 12.70 6.03
C LYS A 63 -27.44 12.33 5.09
N GLY A 64 -27.12 11.95 3.84
CA GLY A 64 -28.11 11.50 2.86
C GLY A 64 -28.44 10.00 2.93
N MET A 65 -27.76 9.25 3.79
CA MET A 65 -27.97 7.81 3.95
C MET A 65 -28.95 7.54 5.09
N GLU A 66 -30.00 6.78 4.83
CA GLU A 66 -31.02 6.45 5.85
C GLU A 66 -30.54 5.43 6.89
N CYS A 67 -29.63 4.55 6.51
CA CYS A 67 -29.06 3.55 7.42
C CYS A 67 -27.80 2.92 6.85
N VAL A 68 -26.86 2.54 7.71
CA VAL A 68 -25.79 1.62 7.35
C VAL A 68 -26.43 0.28 7.01
N GLY A 69 -26.12 -0.25 5.84
CA GLY A 69 -26.62 -1.57 5.41
C GLY A 69 -26.38 -2.66 6.46
N LYS A 70 -27.02 -3.80 6.30
CA LYS A 70 -26.82 -4.92 7.21
C LYS A 70 -25.34 -5.34 7.19
N ILE A 71 -24.75 -5.47 8.38
CA ILE A 71 -23.39 -6.00 8.51
C ILE A 71 -23.35 -7.39 7.88
N ASP A 72 -22.44 -7.60 6.96
CA ASP A 72 -22.19 -8.92 6.40
C ASP A 72 -21.46 -9.78 7.43
N LYS A 73 -22.21 -10.67 8.05
CA LYS A 73 -21.68 -11.60 9.06
C LYS A 73 -20.59 -12.53 8.52
N SER A 74 -20.57 -12.78 7.21
CA SER A 74 -19.54 -13.62 6.60
C SER A 74 -18.17 -12.92 6.63
N GLN A 75 -18.13 -11.60 6.40
CA GLN A 75 -16.90 -10.82 6.53
C GLN A 75 -16.39 -10.80 7.97
N VAL A 76 -17.27 -10.63 8.94
CA VAL A 76 -16.89 -10.69 10.36
C VAL A 76 -16.35 -12.07 10.73
N ALA A 77 -17.02 -13.14 10.30
CA ALA A 77 -16.56 -14.50 10.55
C ALA A 77 -15.20 -14.79 9.89
N HIS A 78 -14.96 -14.26 8.69
CA HIS A 78 -13.66 -14.40 8.02
C HIS A 78 -12.53 -13.75 8.83
N VAL A 79 -12.73 -12.53 9.33
CA VAL A 79 -11.73 -11.85 10.17
C VAL A 79 -11.51 -12.59 11.48
N GLN A 80 -12.57 -13.10 12.09
CA GLN A 80 -12.46 -13.92 13.30
C GLN A 80 -11.62 -15.18 13.06
N GLN A 81 -11.92 -15.94 12.01
CA GLN A 81 -11.15 -17.13 11.64
C GLN A 81 -9.68 -16.82 11.37
N LEU A 82 -9.39 -15.68 10.71
CA LEU A 82 -8.02 -15.24 10.48
C LEU A 82 -7.27 -15.03 11.80
N VAL A 83 -7.89 -14.31 12.74
CA VAL A 83 -7.28 -14.00 14.05
C VAL A 83 -7.13 -15.26 14.90
N GLU A 84 -8.15 -16.14 14.92
CA GLU A 84 -8.10 -17.43 15.62
C GLU A 84 -7.00 -18.32 15.05
N GLY A 85 -6.83 -18.34 13.71
CA GLY A 85 -5.79 -19.09 13.04
C GLY A 85 -4.36 -18.75 13.47
N PHE A 86 -4.10 -17.50 13.88
CA PHE A 86 -2.79 -17.12 14.41
C PHE A 86 -2.46 -17.80 15.75
N TYR A 87 -3.46 -18.11 16.58
CA TYR A 87 -3.24 -18.83 17.84
C TYR A 87 -3.18 -20.35 17.66
N GLU A 88 -3.92 -20.88 16.69
CA GLU A 88 -4.01 -22.33 16.48
C GLU A 88 -2.75 -22.92 15.83
N ASN A 89 -1.97 -22.09 15.16
CA ASN A 89 -0.83 -22.53 14.38
C ASN A 89 0.48 -22.51 15.20
N GLU A 90 0.60 -23.34 16.24
CA GLU A 90 1.76 -23.35 17.15
C GLU A 90 3.12 -23.54 16.47
N SER A 91 3.16 -24.13 15.28
CA SER A 91 4.38 -24.32 14.47
C SER A 91 4.52 -23.30 13.35
N GLY A 92 3.75 -22.22 13.38
CA GLY A 92 3.73 -21.21 12.34
C GLY A 92 4.96 -20.31 12.30
N ASP A 93 5.02 -19.52 11.24
CA ASP A 93 6.10 -18.58 11.02
C ASP A 93 6.02 -17.41 11.99
N LYS A 94 7.18 -16.95 12.47
CA LYS A 94 7.23 -15.74 13.28
C LYS A 94 7.04 -14.51 12.39
N TRP A 95 6.19 -13.60 12.84
CA TRP A 95 5.91 -12.36 12.11
C TRP A 95 7.17 -11.58 11.72
N LEU A 96 8.19 -11.56 12.58
CA LEU A 96 9.46 -10.84 12.36
C LEU A 96 10.27 -11.44 11.21
N ASP A 97 10.28 -12.76 11.08
CA ASP A 97 11.03 -13.44 10.01
C ASP A 97 10.38 -13.14 8.65
N ILE A 98 9.06 -13.10 8.60
CA ILE A 98 8.32 -12.77 7.39
C ILE A 98 8.47 -11.30 7.04
N GLU A 99 8.41 -10.39 8.01
CA GLU A 99 8.67 -8.96 7.80
C GLU A 99 10.05 -8.75 7.18
N HIS A 100 11.09 -9.37 7.72
CA HIS A 100 12.44 -9.31 7.18
C HIS A 100 12.54 -9.89 5.77
N ALA A 101 11.83 -10.99 5.49
CA ALA A 101 11.81 -11.57 4.16
C ALA A 101 11.18 -10.62 3.13
N VAL A 102 10.07 -9.97 3.46
CA VAL A 102 9.45 -8.94 2.59
C VAL A 102 10.38 -7.74 2.41
N GLN A 103 11.00 -7.25 3.48
CA GLN A 103 11.98 -6.16 3.41
C GLN A 103 13.17 -6.51 2.51
N ASN A 104 13.68 -7.73 2.56
CA ASN A 104 14.75 -8.19 1.69
C ASN A 104 14.35 -8.22 0.22
N ILE A 105 13.12 -8.63 -0.11
CA ILE A 105 12.59 -8.57 -1.47
C ILE A 105 12.51 -7.12 -1.94
N ILE A 106 11.99 -6.21 -1.13
CA ILE A 106 11.90 -4.78 -1.46
C ILE A 106 13.29 -4.19 -1.66
N ASN A 107 14.25 -4.46 -0.77
CA ASN A 107 15.61 -3.95 -0.86
C ASN A 107 16.36 -4.48 -2.09
N THR A 108 16.07 -5.71 -2.50
CA THR A 108 16.74 -6.34 -3.64
C THR A 108 16.19 -5.86 -4.98
N PHE A 109 14.88 -5.78 -5.09
CA PHE A 109 14.19 -5.53 -6.35
C PHE A 109 13.57 -4.13 -6.47
N GLY A 110 13.34 -3.44 -5.35
CA GLY A 110 12.77 -2.07 -5.33
C GLY A 110 13.78 -0.97 -5.57
N THR A 111 15.03 -1.31 -5.94
CA THR A 111 16.09 -0.33 -6.21
C THR A 111 15.87 0.42 -7.52
N ILE A 112 16.26 1.69 -7.54
CA ILE A 112 16.27 2.52 -8.76
C ILE A 112 17.56 2.20 -9.56
N PRO A 113 17.46 2.00 -10.88
CA PRO A 113 16.25 2.02 -11.70
C PRO A 113 15.43 0.74 -11.56
N HIS A 114 14.12 0.90 -11.67
CA HIS A 114 13.19 -0.22 -11.76
C HIS A 114 13.29 -0.89 -13.14
N SER A 115 13.03 -2.20 -13.18
CA SER A 115 12.87 -2.92 -14.45
C SER A 115 11.70 -3.90 -14.33
N ASP A 116 11.06 -4.20 -15.46
CA ASP A 116 9.95 -5.14 -15.51
C ASP A 116 10.34 -6.54 -15.00
N VAL A 117 11.59 -6.95 -15.26
CA VAL A 117 12.10 -8.24 -14.77
C VAL A 117 12.20 -8.23 -13.27
N LYS A 118 12.76 -7.15 -12.65
CA LYS A 118 12.85 -7.02 -11.20
C LYS A 118 11.47 -7.02 -10.56
N CYS A 119 10.53 -6.23 -11.11
CA CYS A 119 9.17 -6.12 -10.58
C CYS A 119 8.44 -7.47 -10.63
N ARG A 120 8.47 -8.17 -11.78
CA ARG A 120 7.87 -9.50 -11.93
C ARG A 120 8.49 -10.56 -11.02
N THR A 121 9.82 -10.52 -10.85
CA THR A 121 10.50 -11.44 -9.94
C THR A 121 10.07 -11.19 -8.50
N ALA A 122 10.01 -9.94 -8.07
CA ALA A 122 9.53 -9.57 -6.74
C ALA A 122 8.07 -10.01 -6.52
N LEU A 123 7.18 -9.71 -7.47
CA LEU A 123 5.77 -10.12 -7.42
C LEU A 123 5.63 -11.63 -7.28
N SER A 124 6.35 -12.40 -8.10
CA SER A 124 6.32 -13.85 -8.03
C SER A 124 6.77 -14.41 -6.66
N GLN A 125 7.80 -13.79 -6.05
CA GLN A 125 8.26 -14.19 -4.72
C GLN A 125 7.25 -13.82 -3.63
N LEU A 126 6.67 -12.62 -3.70
CA LEU A 126 5.66 -12.16 -2.74
C LEU A 126 4.37 -12.99 -2.84
N GLU A 127 3.91 -13.32 -4.05
CA GLU A 127 2.75 -14.19 -4.27
C GLU A 127 2.97 -15.62 -3.77
N LYS A 128 4.18 -16.15 -3.95
CA LYS A 128 4.54 -17.46 -3.40
C LYS A 128 4.53 -17.40 -1.88
N MET A 129 5.17 -16.39 -1.30
CA MET A 129 5.22 -16.19 0.14
C MET A 129 3.80 -16.09 0.73
N GLU A 130 2.91 -15.29 0.13
CA GLU A 130 1.52 -15.14 0.59
C GLU A 130 0.75 -16.46 0.68
N LYS A 131 1.03 -17.41 -0.23
CA LYS A 131 0.38 -18.72 -0.24
C LYS A 131 0.94 -19.71 0.77
N GLU A 132 2.21 -19.52 1.16
CA GLU A 132 2.96 -20.46 1.99
C GLU A 132 3.09 -20.01 3.45
N ILE A 133 2.82 -18.74 3.74
CA ILE A 133 2.92 -18.18 5.09
C ILE A 133 1.80 -18.72 5.99
N HIS A 134 2.22 -19.20 7.14
CA HIS A 134 1.32 -19.58 8.24
C HIS A 134 1.78 -18.90 9.52
N LEU A 135 1.33 -17.66 9.75
CA LEU A 135 1.75 -16.87 10.89
C LEU A 135 1.26 -17.44 12.22
N HIS A 136 2.11 -17.32 13.24
CA HIS A 136 1.79 -17.66 14.63
C HIS A 136 1.90 -16.43 15.54
N ALA A 137 0.99 -16.32 16.50
CA ALA A 137 0.97 -15.29 17.53
C ALA A 137 0.82 -15.93 18.93
N GLU A 138 1.78 -15.66 19.82
CA GLU A 138 1.75 -16.16 21.21
C GLU A 138 0.86 -15.30 22.12
N ASN A 139 0.55 -14.09 21.72
CA ASN A 139 -0.16 -13.11 22.52
C ASN A 139 -0.89 -12.04 21.67
N PRO A 140 -1.82 -11.26 22.26
CA PRO A 140 -2.58 -10.24 21.51
C PRO A 140 -1.73 -9.17 20.84
N HIS A 141 -0.54 -8.87 21.35
CA HIS A 141 0.36 -7.92 20.72
C HIS A 141 0.90 -8.47 19.38
N GLU A 142 1.23 -9.76 19.35
CA GLU A 142 1.73 -10.42 18.16
C GLU A 142 0.66 -10.62 17.09
N ILE A 143 -0.63 -10.70 17.46
CA ILE A 143 -1.73 -10.66 16.49
C ILE A 143 -1.65 -9.38 15.64
N ASN A 144 -1.47 -8.23 16.30
CA ASN A 144 -1.31 -6.98 15.56
C ASN A 144 -0.09 -7.02 14.64
N ARG A 145 1.01 -7.62 15.09
CA ARG A 145 2.21 -7.78 14.25
C ARG A 145 1.97 -8.71 13.06
N CYS A 146 1.25 -9.79 13.25
CA CYS A 146 0.86 -10.69 12.15
C CYS A 146 -0.01 -9.94 11.12
N LEU A 147 -0.97 -9.14 11.58
CA LEU A 147 -1.79 -8.30 10.69
C LEU A 147 -0.95 -7.24 9.96
N ASP A 148 -0.04 -6.56 10.67
CA ASP A 148 0.88 -5.58 10.08
C ASP A 148 1.70 -6.21 8.95
N VAL A 149 2.26 -7.39 9.17
CA VAL A 149 3.05 -8.11 8.17
C VAL A 149 2.23 -8.48 6.93
N MET A 150 0.98 -8.90 7.11
CA MET A 150 0.08 -9.16 6.00
C MET A 150 -0.18 -7.89 5.18
N PHE A 151 -0.39 -6.74 5.84
CA PHE A 151 -0.56 -5.45 5.15
C PHE A 151 0.72 -4.98 4.46
N ILE A 152 1.89 -5.17 5.09
CA ILE A 152 3.19 -4.89 4.49
C ILE A 152 3.38 -5.70 3.20
N LEU A 153 3.05 -6.99 3.23
CA LEU A 153 3.13 -7.86 2.07
C LEU A 153 2.19 -7.41 0.94
N GLN A 154 0.93 -7.08 1.26
CA GLN A 154 -0.02 -6.54 0.27
C GLN A 154 0.45 -5.21 -0.31
N THR A 155 0.98 -4.33 0.53
CA THR A 155 1.52 -3.04 0.10
C THR A 155 2.73 -3.23 -0.82
N ALA A 156 3.64 -4.15 -0.50
CA ALA A 156 4.78 -4.48 -1.35
C ALA A 156 4.33 -4.99 -2.72
N LYS A 157 3.34 -5.88 -2.77
CA LYS A 157 2.74 -6.35 -4.03
C LYS A 157 2.15 -5.20 -4.84
N ALA A 158 1.39 -4.30 -4.20
CA ALA A 158 0.78 -3.15 -4.86
C ALA A 158 1.86 -2.21 -5.45
N ILE A 159 2.96 -1.97 -4.73
CA ILE A 159 4.09 -1.16 -5.20
C ILE A 159 4.72 -1.78 -6.46
N PHE A 160 5.09 -3.06 -6.42
CA PHE A 160 5.72 -3.70 -7.58
C PHE A 160 4.78 -3.82 -8.78
N LEU A 161 3.49 -4.05 -8.55
CA LEU A 161 2.47 -4.07 -9.60
C LEU A 161 2.32 -2.68 -10.25
N ALA A 162 2.29 -1.62 -9.44
CA ALA A 162 2.26 -0.25 -9.93
C ALA A 162 3.53 0.08 -10.73
N CYS A 163 4.71 -0.34 -10.24
CA CYS A 163 5.98 -0.16 -10.92
C CYS A 163 6.04 -0.90 -12.27
N GLU A 164 5.53 -2.12 -12.34
CA GLU A 164 5.48 -2.89 -13.59
C GLU A 164 4.59 -2.21 -14.63
N ASN A 165 3.41 -1.77 -14.22
CA ASN A 165 2.43 -1.15 -15.11
C ASN A 165 2.80 0.26 -15.57
N ARG A 166 3.69 0.94 -14.85
CA ARG A 166 4.09 2.30 -15.19
C ARG A 166 4.97 2.34 -16.43
N LYS A 167 4.62 3.21 -17.36
CA LYS A 167 5.30 3.36 -18.66
C LYS A 167 6.19 4.60 -18.74
N GLU A 168 6.11 5.48 -17.76
CA GLU A 168 6.73 6.79 -17.76
C GLU A 168 7.65 6.97 -16.57
N ASN A 169 8.75 7.70 -16.77
CA ASN A 169 9.55 8.20 -15.67
C ASN A 169 8.89 9.47 -15.13
N LEU A 170 8.61 9.51 -13.85
CA LEU A 170 7.99 10.67 -13.21
C LEU A 170 8.54 10.85 -11.81
N GLY A 171 9.14 12.00 -11.55
CA GLY A 171 9.72 12.31 -10.25
C GLY A 171 10.76 11.28 -9.81
N PRO A 172 10.65 10.71 -8.62
CA PRO A 172 11.60 9.72 -8.11
C PRO A 172 11.46 8.35 -8.77
N PHE A 173 10.42 8.12 -9.57
CA PHE A 173 10.23 6.87 -10.27
C PHE A 173 11.04 6.84 -11.57
N ILE A 174 12.10 6.05 -11.61
CA ILE A 174 12.96 5.86 -12.79
C ILE A 174 12.94 4.39 -13.17
N LYS A 175 12.37 4.10 -14.34
CA LYS A 175 12.29 2.74 -14.87
C LYS A 175 13.47 2.37 -15.75
N ASP A 176 14.03 3.35 -16.50
CA ASP A 176 15.21 3.16 -17.35
C ASP A 176 16.09 4.40 -17.34
N LEU A 177 17.33 4.25 -16.86
CA LEU A 177 18.34 5.34 -16.89
C LEU A 177 18.86 5.67 -18.26
N ASN A 178 18.63 4.80 -19.25
CA ASN A 178 19.08 5.01 -20.63
C ASN A 178 18.05 5.72 -21.50
N SER A 179 16.84 5.94 -20.98
CA SER A 179 15.85 6.74 -21.70
C SER A 179 16.22 8.22 -21.60
N ASN A 180 16.69 8.80 -22.69
CA ASN A 180 16.91 10.25 -22.82
C ASN A 180 15.62 11.04 -23.05
N GLU A 181 14.46 10.41 -22.82
CA GLU A 181 13.18 11.12 -22.92
C GLU A 181 12.98 11.97 -21.67
N PRO A 182 12.68 13.26 -21.85
CA PRO A 182 12.31 14.12 -20.73
C PRO A 182 11.01 13.58 -20.09
N ASP A 183 10.87 13.84 -18.80
CA ASP A 183 9.64 13.52 -18.07
C ASP A 183 8.42 14.07 -18.84
N LYS A 184 7.66 13.17 -19.44
CA LYS A 184 6.39 13.55 -20.04
C LYS A 184 5.36 13.65 -18.93
N VAL A 185 4.81 14.83 -18.76
CA VAL A 185 3.60 15.00 -17.95
C VAL A 185 2.49 14.22 -18.66
N PRO A 186 1.78 13.31 -17.98
CA PRO A 186 0.66 12.59 -18.58
C PRO A 186 -0.34 13.59 -19.18
N GLU A 187 -0.72 13.39 -20.44
CA GLU A 187 -1.69 14.26 -21.14
C GLU A 187 -3.10 14.18 -20.53
N ASP A 188 -3.37 13.17 -19.68
CA ASP A 188 -4.68 12.85 -19.15
C ASP A 188 -4.88 13.15 -17.66
N VAL A 189 -4.16 14.12 -17.10
CA VAL A 189 -4.53 14.66 -15.79
C VAL A 189 -5.60 15.72 -16.02
N GLU A 190 -6.86 15.30 -16.16
CA GLU A 190 -7.98 16.21 -15.96
C GLU A 190 -7.94 16.72 -14.51
N ILE A 191 -7.64 18.01 -14.38
CA ILE A 191 -7.65 18.74 -13.11
C ILE A 191 -9.10 19.03 -12.70
#